data_16e3ce72cc51c168a947f1e54d2e05c7
#
_entry.id   16e3ce72cc51c168a947f1e54d2e05c7
#
_cell.length_a   1.000
_cell.length_b   1.000
_cell.length_c   1.000
_cell.angle_alpha   90.00
_cell.angle_beta   90.00
_cell.angle_gamma   90.00
#
_symmetry.space_group_name_H-M   'P 1'
#
loop_
_entity.id
_entity.type
_entity.pdbx_description
1 polymer ?
#
loop_
_entity_poly.entity_id
_entity_poly.type
_entity_poly.pdbx_seq_one_letter_code
_entity_poly.pdbx_strand_id
1 'polypeptide(L)'
;MDKKYDVLIIGCGVAGLYTSLSLPENLSVLVLSKQDETVSNSSLAQGGVAAVLSLENDSYELHYNDTMIAGGQANTPDAVNTLVHEGP
;
A
#
# COMPACT_ATOMS: atom_id res chain seq x y z
N MET A 1 -3.82 35.89 2.75
CA MET A 1 -4.28 35.48 1.42
C MET A 1 -4.86 34.09 1.52
N ASP A 2 -6.13 33.96 1.20
CA ASP A 2 -6.80 32.66 1.32
C ASP A 2 -6.47 31.78 0.13
N LYS A 3 -5.90 30.60 0.42
CA LYS A 3 -5.67 29.59 -0.62
C LYS A 3 -6.75 28.53 -0.51
N LYS A 4 -7.29 28.14 -1.64
CA LYS A 4 -8.30 27.09 -1.72
C LYS A 4 -7.74 25.86 -2.40
N TYR A 5 -8.05 24.71 -1.83
CA TYR A 5 -7.66 23.40 -2.37
C TYR A 5 -8.91 22.55 -2.57
N ASP A 6 -8.91 21.73 -3.59
CA ASP A 6 -10.01 20.81 -3.85
C ASP A 6 -9.98 19.61 -2.92
N VAL A 7 -8.77 19.14 -2.58
CA VAL A 7 -8.58 17.95 -1.75
C VAL A 7 -7.52 18.23 -0.67
N LEU A 8 -7.80 17.81 0.54
CA LEU A 8 -6.86 17.83 1.65
C LEU A 8 -6.51 16.39 2.04
N ILE A 9 -5.23 16.07 2.03
CA ILE A 9 -4.73 14.77 2.45
C ILE A 9 -3.90 14.96 3.72
N ILE A 10 -4.24 14.23 4.76
CA ILE A 10 -3.52 14.27 6.02
C ILE A 10 -2.63 13.04 6.13
N GLY A 11 -1.33 13.26 6.08
CA GLY A 11 -0.31 12.21 6.11
C GLY A 11 0.42 12.09 4.78
N CYS A 12 1.74 11.92 4.85
CA CYS A 12 2.61 11.80 3.67
C CYS A 12 3.23 10.40 3.56
N GLY A 13 2.61 9.37 4.14
CA GLY A 13 2.99 7.98 3.94
C GLY A 13 2.54 7.49 2.56
N VAL A 14 2.72 6.19 2.30
CA VAL A 14 2.41 5.62 0.99
C VAL A 14 0.95 5.83 0.59
N ALA A 15 0.03 5.69 1.53
CA ALA A 15 -1.40 5.86 1.24
C ALA A 15 -1.72 7.30 0.82
N GLY A 16 -1.21 8.28 1.57
CA GLY A 16 -1.43 9.69 1.26
C GLY A 16 -0.81 10.11 -0.07
N LEU A 17 0.43 9.71 -0.31
CA LEU A 17 1.14 10.04 -1.54
C LEU A 17 0.54 9.34 -2.76
N TYR A 18 0.17 8.08 -2.64
CA TYR A 18 -0.48 7.33 -3.72
C TYR A 18 -1.83 7.95 -4.08
N THR A 19 -2.61 8.32 -3.06
CA THR A 19 -3.90 9.00 -3.27
C THR A 19 -3.69 10.30 -4.02
N SER A 20 -2.71 11.11 -3.59
CA SER A 20 -2.39 12.38 -4.24
C SER A 20 -2.05 12.20 -5.72
N LEU A 21 -1.22 11.20 -6.04
CA LEU A 21 -0.80 10.93 -7.41
C LEU A 21 -1.90 10.32 -8.27
N SER A 22 -2.90 9.70 -7.65
CA SER A 22 -4.02 9.06 -8.36
C SER A 22 -5.16 10.01 -8.69
N LEU A 23 -5.15 11.23 -8.13
CA LEU A 23 -6.18 12.22 -8.39
C LEU A 23 -5.94 12.90 -9.76
N PRO A 24 -7.03 13.40 -10.40
CA PRO A 24 -6.88 14.14 -11.66
C PRO A 24 -5.96 15.36 -11.51
N GLU A 25 -5.16 15.65 -12.53
CA GLU A 25 -4.20 16.74 -12.51
C GLU A 25 -4.83 18.12 -12.36
N ASN A 26 -6.11 18.26 -12.74
CA ASN A 26 -6.82 19.54 -12.64
C ASN A 26 -7.27 19.88 -11.22
N LEU A 27 -7.11 18.96 -10.28
CA LEU A 27 -7.44 19.21 -8.87
C LEU A 27 -6.26 19.79 -8.12
N SER A 28 -6.54 20.76 -7.26
CA SER A 28 -5.55 21.31 -6.32
C SER A 28 -5.52 20.44 -5.08
N VAL A 29 -4.37 19.88 -4.74
CA VAL A 29 -4.21 18.97 -3.62
C VAL A 29 -3.22 19.55 -2.63
N LEU A 30 -3.60 19.56 -1.34
CA LEU A 30 -2.70 19.89 -0.25
C LEU A 30 -2.47 18.67 0.61
N VAL A 31 -1.20 18.31 0.81
CA VAL A 31 -0.81 17.21 1.69
C VAL A 31 -0.20 17.82 2.96
N LEU A 32 -0.78 17.48 4.12
CA LEU A 32 -0.28 17.93 5.42
C LEU A 32 0.41 16.78 6.14
N SER A 33 1.54 17.07 6.76
CA SER A 33 2.32 16.10 7.51
C SER A 33 2.86 16.76 8.79
N LYS A 34 3.00 15.95 9.83
CA LYS A 34 3.63 16.42 11.10
C LYS A 34 5.12 16.67 10.93
N GLN A 35 5.75 15.88 10.09
CA GLN A 35 7.21 15.87 9.92
C GLN A 35 7.53 15.76 8.43
N ASP A 36 8.81 15.85 8.12
CA ASP A 36 9.30 15.60 6.78
C ASP A 36 8.86 14.21 6.30
N GLU A 37 8.54 14.08 5.03
CA GLU A 37 8.12 12.83 4.40
C GLU A 37 9.13 11.69 4.59
N THR A 38 10.41 12.02 4.79
CA THR A 38 11.48 11.03 4.98
C THR A 38 11.41 10.31 6.32
N VAL A 39 10.60 10.79 7.27
CA VAL A 39 10.45 10.16 8.60
C VAL A 39 9.12 9.44 8.77
N SER A 40 8.33 9.28 7.71
CA SER A 40 7.11 8.48 7.76
C SER A 40 7.44 6.99 7.91
N ASN A 41 6.50 6.22 8.46
CA ASN A 41 6.68 4.77 8.58
C ASN A 41 6.93 4.13 7.21
N SER A 42 6.28 4.62 6.17
CA SER A 42 6.48 4.12 4.80
C SER A 42 7.91 4.37 4.31
N SER A 43 8.44 5.57 4.56
CA SER A 43 9.81 5.91 4.17
C SER A 43 10.86 5.14 4.96
N LEU A 44 10.56 4.81 6.21
CA LEU A 44 11.46 4.07 7.09
C LEU A 44 11.31 2.56 6.94
N ALA A 45 10.35 2.10 6.18
CA ALA A 45 10.09 0.68 5.98
C ALA A 45 11.29 0.01 5.27
N GLN A 46 11.62 -1.19 5.73
CA GLN A 46 12.68 -2.01 5.15
C GLN A 46 12.11 -3.34 4.70
N GLY A 47 12.76 -3.95 3.73
CA GLY A 47 12.33 -5.21 3.14
C GLY A 47 11.57 -5.01 1.85
N GLY A 48 11.04 -6.09 1.33
CA GLY A 48 10.33 -6.09 0.07
C GLY A 48 8.86 -6.47 0.23
N VAL A 49 8.20 -6.57 -0.90
CA VAL A 49 6.81 -7.04 -0.98
C VAL A 49 6.82 -8.39 -1.71
N ALA A 50 6.22 -9.40 -1.09
CA ALA A 50 6.07 -10.70 -1.72
C ALA A 50 4.81 -10.72 -2.59
N ALA A 51 4.96 -11.11 -3.85
CA ALA A 51 3.85 -11.22 -4.78
C ALA A 51 4.18 -12.23 -5.88
N VAL A 52 3.15 -12.85 -6.45
CA VAL A 52 3.30 -13.76 -7.57
C VAL A 52 3.27 -12.95 -8.87
N LEU A 53 4.42 -12.79 -9.51
CA LEU A 53 4.55 -12.04 -10.76
C LEU A 53 4.76 -12.93 -11.98
N SER A 54 5.11 -14.20 -11.77
CA SER A 54 5.34 -15.16 -12.87
C SER A 54 4.67 -16.49 -12.54
N LEU A 55 3.68 -16.88 -13.33
CA LEU A 55 2.98 -18.14 -13.14
C LEU A 55 3.76 -19.33 -13.71
N GLU A 56 4.86 -19.11 -14.41
CA GLU A 56 5.71 -20.20 -14.90
C GLU A 56 6.52 -20.85 -13.77
N ASN A 57 7.00 -20.04 -12.81
CA ASN A 57 7.89 -20.47 -11.73
C ASN A 57 7.26 -20.36 -10.35
N ASP A 58 6.04 -19.88 -10.26
CA ASP A 58 5.36 -19.63 -9.00
C ASP A 58 3.86 -19.86 -9.16
N SER A 59 3.12 -19.81 -8.07
CA SER A 59 1.66 -19.94 -8.12
C SER A 59 1.01 -19.19 -6.95
N TYR A 60 -0.22 -18.79 -7.15
CA TYR A 60 -1.03 -18.19 -6.07
C TYR A 60 -1.25 -19.19 -4.93
N GLU A 61 -1.39 -20.48 -5.27
CA GLU A 61 -1.56 -21.53 -4.28
C GLU A 61 -0.35 -21.67 -3.36
N LEU A 62 0.86 -21.67 -3.92
CA LEU A 62 2.09 -21.68 -3.13
C LEU A 62 2.18 -20.48 -2.20
N HIS A 63 1.92 -19.28 -2.71
CA HIS A 63 1.95 -18.06 -1.91
C HIS A 63 0.89 -18.10 -0.81
N TYR A 64 -0.31 -18.55 -1.14
CA TYR A 64 -1.39 -18.73 -0.15
C TYR A 64 -0.97 -19.67 0.96
N ASN A 65 -0.47 -20.87 0.61
CA ASN A 65 -0.08 -21.87 1.58
C ASN A 65 1.07 -21.39 2.46
N ASP A 66 2.08 -20.76 1.88
CA ASP A 66 3.21 -20.21 2.64
C ASP A 66 2.75 -19.14 3.62
N THR A 67 1.85 -18.28 3.21
CA THR A 67 1.29 -17.23 4.05
C THR A 67 0.47 -17.82 5.20
N MET A 68 -0.35 -18.82 4.91
CA MET A 68 -1.15 -19.48 5.95
C MET A 68 -0.26 -20.20 6.96
N ILE A 69 0.79 -20.86 6.52
CA ILE A 69 1.74 -21.54 7.39
C ILE A 69 2.47 -20.52 8.27
N ALA A 70 2.99 -19.47 7.68
CA ALA A 70 3.73 -18.43 8.40
C ALA A 70 2.87 -17.73 9.46
N GLY A 71 1.60 -17.54 9.19
CA GLY A 71 0.66 -16.92 10.12
C GLY A 71 0.11 -17.85 11.17
N GLY A 72 0.43 -19.14 11.10
CA GLY A 72 -0.15 -20.16 11.99
C GLY A 72 -1.65 -20.24 11.76
N GLN A 73 -2.44 -20.14 12.83
CA GLN A 73 -3.91 -20.18 12.73
C GLN A 73 -4.55 -18.80 12.90
N ALA A 74 -3.75 -17.74 12.86
CA ALA A 74 -4.23 -16.37 13.07
C ALA A 74 -4.75 -15.72 11.79
N ASN A 75 -4.42 -16.26 10.61
CA ASN A 75 -4.80 -15.69 9.34
C ASN A 75 -6.25 -15.98 8.99
N THR A 76 -6.91 -14.99 8.37
CA THR A 76 -8.24 -15.16 7.79
C THR A 76 -8.08 -15.64 6.35
N PRO A 77 -8.56 -16.84 5.97
CA PRO A 77 -8.35 -17.40 4.63
C PRO A 77 -8.82 -16.47 3.50
N ASP A 78 -9.98 -15.84 3.63
CA ASP A 78 -10.51 -14.94 2.59
C ASP A 78 -9.61 -13.72 2.41
N ALA A 79 -9.07 -13.16 3.50
CA ALA A 79 -8.17 -12.03 3.43
C ALA A 79 -6.85 -12.42 2.74
N VAL A 80 -6.32 -13.61 3.02
CA VAL A 80 -5.10 -14.10 2.37
C VAL A 80 -5.34 -14.32 0.88
N ASN A 81 -6.48 -14.88 0.49
CA ASN A 81 -6.84 -15.02 -0.92
C ASN A 81 -6.87 -13.68 -1.65
N THR A 82 -7.48 -12.68 -1.04
CA THR A 82 -7.52 -11.33 -1.60
C THR A 82 -6.11 -10.77 -1.78
N LEU A 83 -5.29 -10.88 -0.75
CA LEU A 83 -3.91 -10.39 -0.79
C LEU A 83 -3.10 -11.05 -1.91
N VAL A 84 -3.18 -12.38 -2.01
CA VAL A 84 -2.37 -13.17 -2.96
C VAL A 84 -2.79 -12.91 -4.41
N HIS A 85 -4.09 -12.80 -4.69
CA HIS A 85 -4.60 -12.64 -6.04
C HIS A 85 -4.66 -11.18 -6.50
N GLU A 86 -4.96 -10.26 -5.60
CA GLU A 86 -5.14 -8.85 -5.96
C GLU A 86 -3.89 -7.99 -5.71
N GLY A 87 -2.91 -8.52 -4.96
CA GLY A 87 -1.66 -7.82 -4.70
C GLY A 87 -0.83 -7.54 -5.94
N PRO A 88 -0.65 -8.52 -6.85
CA PRO A 88 0.08 -8.23 -8.09
C PRO A 88 -0.63 -7.25 -8.99
#